data_363f95587aab838a9a8cc7e089fb5a14
#
_entry.id   363f95587aab838a9a8cc7e089fb5a14
#
_cell.length_a   1.000
_cell.length_b   1.000
_cell.length_c   1.000
_cell.angle_alpha   90.00
_cell.angle_beta   90.00
_cell.angle_gamma   90.00
#
_symmetry.space_group_name_H-M   'P 1'
#
loop_
_entity.id
_entity.type
_entity.pdbx_description
1 polymer ?
#
loop_
_entity_poly.entity_id
_entity_poly.type
_entity_poly.pdbx_seq_one_letter_code
_entity_poly.pdbx_strand_id
1 'polypeptide(L)'
;MVAMVDPLNFFAIDDIRLFTKHEVQPVLATQEEIERLIERFYSGEQTKKVLEEISDVYYTGTEELKEEEKEEVAAAPIVRLLNSRIEQAVRMRASDIHIEPYQDDIRVRFRIDGDLVEIMTLPRSNLSPIVTRVKIMGKMNIAEKRLPQDGRVEVKLENREIDLRISTLPTVHGEKLVLRLLDKTNFQYSKESLGLNKRNLEIFDKLISQPYGMILVTGPTGSGKSTTLYAILKELNTMDKNIITVEDPVEYKLMGINQVQVNTKAGLTFASGLRSILRQDPDIIMIGEIRDAETAAIAIRAAITGHLVLSTLHTNDSASTIARLVDMGIEPYMVSSAIMGVISQRLVKLLCPECKVAYEASYSEKKLLKIEEKERISLYRPVGCNSCNNGY
;
A
#
# COMPACT_ATOMS: atom_id res chain seq x y z
N MET A 1 16.66 22.10 -28.19
CA MET A 1 17.60 21.31 -27.38
C MET A 1 17.10 19.87 -27.32
N VAL A 2 17.97 18.88 -27.39
CA VAL A 2 17.66 17.46 -27.33
C VAL A 2 18.57 16.81 -26.29
N ALA A 3 17.96 16.16 -25.28
CA ALA A 3 18.70 15.38 -24.29
C ALA A 3 19.18 14.06 -24.91
N MET A 4 20.44 13.76 -24.80
CA MET A 4 21.07 12.58 -25.41
C MET A 4 22.04 11.95 -24.41
N VAL A 5 22.09 10.62 -24.41
CA VAL A 5 23.08 9.86 -23.60
C VAL A 5 24.48 10.05 -24.19
N ASP A 6 24.57 10.12 -25.52
CA ASP A 6 25.81 10.40 -26.25
C ASP A 6 25.61 11.60 -27.17
N PRO A 7 26.01 12.82 -26.75
CA PRO A 7 25.93 14.03 -27.55
C PRO A 7 26.87 14.04 -28.77
N LEU A 8 27.79 13.08 -28.88
CA LEU A 8 28.71 12.94 -30.02
C LEU A 8 28.18 11.98 -31.09
N ASN A 9 27.01 11.44 -30.93
CA ASN A 9 26.32 10.61 -31.94
C ASN A 9 25.74 11.51 -33.05
N PHE A 10 26.60 11.88 -34.03
CA PHE A 10 26.22 12.73 -35.15
C PHE A 10 25.12 12.14 -36.03
N PHE A 11 25.05 10.83 -36.18
CA PHE A 11 23.98 10.16 -36.94
C PHE A 11 22.60 10.42 -36.32
N ALA A 12 22.48 10.26 -35.02
CA ALA A 12 21.23 10.53 -34.32
C ALA A 12 20.83 12.01 -34.39
N ILE A 13 21.82 12.93 -34.33
CA ILE A 13 21.59 14.39 -34.45
C ILE A 13 21.08 14.74 -35.84
N ASP A 14 21.68 14.16 -36.89
CA ASP A 14 21.27 14.41 -38.27
C ASP A 14 19.90 13.81 -38.57
N ASP A 15 19.59 12.61 -38.06
CA ASP A 15 18.27 12.03 -38.17
C ASP A 15 17.18 12.90 -37.53
N ILE A 16 17.42 13.40 -36.31
CA ILE A 16 16.49 14.28 -35.62
C ILE A 16 16.33 15.60 -36.39
N ARG A 17 17.41 16.14 -36.93
CA ARG A 17 17.40 17.38 -37.77
C ARG A 17 16.57 17.19 -39.05
N LEU A 18 16.76 16.05 -39.72
CA LEU A 18 16.00 15.69 -40.93
C LEU A 18 14.49 15.50 -40.63
N PHE A 19 14.18 14.87 -39.54
CA PHE A 19 12.78 14.58 -39.16
C PHE A 19 12.04 15.81 -38.68
N THR A 20 12.70 16.65 -37.85
CA THR A 20 12.07 17.84 -37.21
C THR A 20 12.20 19.12 -38.02
N LYS A 21 13.12 19.15 -38.98
CA LYS A 21 13.52 20.36 -39.75
C LYS A 21 13.94 21.56 -38.88
N HIS A 22 14.46 21.28 -37.66
CA HIS A 22 14.93 22.26 -36.70
C HIS A 22 16.42 22.06 -36.40
N GLU A 23 17.12 23.15 -36.02
CA GLU A 23 18.47 22.99 -35.49
C GLU A 23 18.45 22.24 -34.14
N VAL A 24 19.31 21.22 -34.04
CA VAL A 24 19.44 20.36 -32.88
C VAL A 24 20.62 20.80 -32.03
N GLN A 25 20.38 21.20 -30.80
CA GLN A 25 21.41 21.41 -29.78
C GLN A 25 21.41 20.21 -28.82
N PRO A 26 22.43 19.33 -28.89
CA PRO A 26 22.49 18.18 -27.99
C PRO A 26 22.90 18.65 -26.60
N VAL A 27 22.29 18.03 -25.57
CA VAL A 27 22.59 18.22 -24.16
C VAL A 27 22.81 16.83 -23.53
N LEU A 28 23.89 16.67 -22.79
CA LEU A 28 24.20 15.43 -22.08
C LEU A 28 23.19 15.20 -20.97
N ALA A 29 22.58 14.01 -20.98
CA ALA A 29 21.71 13.53 -19.90
C ALA A 29 21.91 12.04 -19.71
N THR A 30 21.67 11.53 -18.52
CA THR A 30 21.73 10.09 -18.27
C THR A 30 20.52 9.37 -18.89
N GLN A 31 20.69 8.10 -19.21
CA GLN A 31 19.61 7.30 -19.76
C GLN A 31 18.40 7.31 -18.82
N GLU A 32 18.62 7.18 -17.51
CA GLU A 32 17.59 7.19 -16.49
C GLU A 32 16.82 8.52 -16.43
N GLU A 33 17.52 9.65 -16.61
CA GLU A 33 16.89 10.98 -16.67
C GLU A 33 16.02 11.15 -17.91
N ILE A 34 16.52 10.68 -19.08
CA ILE A 34 15.76 10.73 -20.33
C ILE A 34 14.51 9.86 -20.25
N GLU A 35 14.62 8.62 -19.78
CA GLU A 35 13.50 7.70 -19.61
C GLU A 35 12.46 8.28 -18.65
N ARG A 36 12.89 8.85 -17.53
CA ARG A 36 12.00 9.51 -16.55
C ARG A 36 11.25 10.73 -17.14
N LEU A 37 11.93 11.54 -17.96
CA LEU A 37 11.32 12.68 -18.62
C LEU A 37 10.32 12.25 -19.71
N ILE A 38 10.65 11.22 -20.48
CA ILE A 38 9.73 10.62 -21.46
C ILE A 38 8.48 10.13 -20.72
N GLU A 39 8.64 9.42 -19.63
CA GLU A 39 7.52 8.91 -18.84
C GLU A 39 6.66 10.03 -18.24
N ARG A 40 7.29 11.10 -17.75
CA ARG A 40 6.59 12.24 -17.14
C ARG A 40 5.81 13.09 -18.14
N PHE A 41 6.37 13.34 -19.33
CA PHE A 41 5.80 14.27 -20.29
C PHE A 41 5.10 13.62 -21.48
N TYR A 42 5.47 12.38 -21.83
CA TYR A 42 4.96 11.68 -23.00
C TYR A 42 4.07 10.46 -22.67
N SER A 43 3.93 10.08 -21.40
CA SER A 43 2.98 9.01 -21.01
C SER A 43 1.53 9.37 -21.39
N GLY A 44 1.19 10.66 -21.43
CA GLY A 44 -0.07 11.17 -21.90
C GLY A 44 -0.31 10.97 -23.41
N GLU A 45 0.74 11.05 -24.24
CA GLU A 45 0.64 10.82 -25.70
C GLU A 45 0.50 9.34 -26.04
N GLN A 46 1.23 8.46 -25.35
CA GLN A 46 1.02 7.02 -25.48
C GLN A 46 -0.39 6.62 -25.07
N THR A 47 -0.92 7.22 -24.01
CA THR A 47 -2.29 7.02 -23.56
C THR A 47 -3.30 7.54 -24.60
N LYS A 48 -3.04 8.71 -25.23
CA LYS A 48 -3.88 9.23 -26.31
C LYS A 48 -3.89 8.29 -27.53
N LYS A 49 -2.72 7.78 -27.97
CA LYS A 49 -2.63 6.81 -29.06
C LYS A 49 -3.40 5.52 -28.75
N VAL A 50 -3.27 4.99 -27.54
CA VAL A 50 -4.04 3.81 -27.11
C VAL A 50 -5.53 4.13 -27.06
N LEU A 51 -5.93 5.34 -26.65
CA LEU A 51 -7.33 5.78 -26.67
C LEU A 51 -7.87 6.00 -28.09
N GLU A 52 -7.05 6.52 -29.00
CA GLU A 52 -7.37 6.63 -30.42
C GLU A 52 -7.51 5.23 -31.06
N GLU A 53 -6.60 4.30 -30.76
CA GLU A 53 -6.73 2.88 -31.17
C GLU A 53 -8.01 2.23 -30.63
N ILE A 54 -8.41 2.54 -29.39
CA ILE A 54 -9.68 2.06 -28.81
C ILE A 54 -10.85 2.68 -29.55
N SER A 55 -10.83 3.98 -29.84
CA SER A 55 -11.92 4.64 -30.56
C SER A 55 -12.02 4.15 -32.02
N ASP A 56 -10.89 3.96 -32.67
CA ASP A 56 -10.86 3.47 -34.05
C ASP A 56 -11.40 2.04 -34.18
N VAL A 57 -11.09 1.16 -33.19
CA VAL A 57 -11.62 -0.20 -33.14
C VAL A 57 -13.14 -0.21 -32.93
N TYR A 58 -13.72 0.78 -32.22
CA TYR A 58 -15.17 0.90 -32.04
C TYR A 58 -15.88 1.59 -33.21
N TYR A 59 -15.20 2.47 -33.96
CA TYR A 59 -15.81 3.27 -35.04
C TYR A 59 -15.53 2.78 -36.47
N THR A 60 -14.41 2.08 -36.69
CA THR A 60 -14.09 1.51 -38.02
C THR A 60 -14.51 0.05 -38.08
N GLY A 61 -15.77 -0.13 -38.48
CA GLY A 61 -16.34 -1.25 -39.21
C GLY A 61 -15.77 -2.65 -39.04
N THR A 62 -16.24 -3.33 -38.03
CA THR A 62 -16.08 -4.78 -37.93
C THR A 62 -17.39 -5.48 -38.33
N GLU A 63 -17.89 -5.21 -39.53
CA GLU A 63 -19.06 -5.93 -40.05
C GLU A 63 -18.79 -7.39 -40.40
N GLU A 64 -17.52 -7.80 -40.52
CA GLU A 64 -17.12 -9.14 -40.96
C GLU A 64 -16.45 -10.05 -39.91
N LEU A 65 -16.15 -9.54 -38.66
CA LEU A 65 -15.56 -10.36 -37.62
C LEU A 65 -16.63 -10.97 -36.70
N LYS A 66 -16.41 -12.21 -36.22
CA LYS A 66 -17.26 -12.84 -35.21
C LYS A 66 -17.20 -12.07 -33.89
N GLU A 67 -18.28 -12.09 -33.10
CA GLU A 67 -18.36 -11.34 -31.85
C GLU A 67 -17.20 -11.63 -30.88
N GLU A 68 -16.73 -12.87 -30.80
CA GLU A 68 -15.59 -13.29 -29.99
C GLU A 68 -14.27 -12.64 -30.42
N GLU A 69 -14.02 -12.52 -31.75
CA GLU A 69 -12.83 -11.86 -32.30
C GLU A 69 -12.89 -10.33 -32.13
N LYS A 70 -14.10 -9.75 -32.15
CA LYS A 70 -14.33 -8.32 -31.85
C LYS A 70 -13.98 -7.99 -30.41
N GLU A 71 -14.34 -8.86 -29.45
CA GLU A 71 -14.00 -8.71 -28.04
C GLU A 71 -12.50 -8.84 -27.78
N GLU A 72 -11.80 -9.76 -28.45
CA GLU A 72 -10.36 -9.93 -28.32
C GLU A 72 -9.56 -8.73 -28.86
N VAL A 73 -9.93 -8.22 -30.02
CA VAL A 73 -9.26 -7.06 -30.63
C VAL A 73 -9.53 -5.78 -29.83
N ALA A 74 -10.74 -5.59 -29.29
CA ALA A 74 -11.08 -4.46 -28.45
C ALA A 74 -10.45 -4.54 -27.04
N ALA A 75 -10.15 -5.75 -26.55
CA ALA A 75 -9.55 -5.95 -25.23
C ALA A 75 -8.06 -5.57 -25.17
N ALA A 76 -7.29 -5.73 -26.25
CA ALA A 76 -5.85 -5.51 -26.25
C ALA A 76 -5.42 -4.07 -25.84
N PRO A 77 -6.04 -2.99 -26.33
CA PRO A 77 -5.70 -1.63 -25.88
C PRO A 77 -6.05 -1.38 -24.41
N ILE A 78 -7.18 -1.88 -23.93
CA ILE A 78 -7.60 -1.77 -22.53
C ILE A 78 -6.65 -2.53 -21.60
N VAL A 79 -6.20 -3.71 -22.02
CA VAL A 79 -5.20 -4.50 -21.27
C VAL A 79 -3.90 -3.73 -21.14
N ARG A 80 -3.41 -3.13 -22.24
CA ARG A 80 -2.20 -2.29 -22.22
C ARG A 80 -2.36 -1.08 -21.33
N LEU A 81 -3.50 -0.38 -21.41
CA LEU A 81 -3.80 0.77 -20.58
C LEU A 81 -3.78 0.41 -19.08
N LEU A 82 -4.49 -0.64 -18.67
CA LEU A 82 -4.56 -1.06 -17.28
C LEU A 82 -3.20 -1.51 -16.75
N ASN A 83 -2.46 -2.31 -17.50
CA ASN A 83 -1.13 -2.75 -17.10
C ASN A 83 -0.18 -1.55 -16.92
N SER A 84 -0.14 -0.63 -17.89
CA SER A 84 0.66 0.60 -17.80
C SER A 84 0.26 1.46 -16.59
N ARG A 85 -1.04 1.55 -16.23
CA ARG A 85 -1.48 2.31 -15.04
C ARG A 85 -1.11 1.60 -13.75
N ILE A 86 -1.17 0.28 -13.70
CA ILE A 86 -0.73 -0.50 -12.54
C ILE A 86 0.79 -0.32 -12.35
N GLU A 87 1.59 -0.43 -13.41
CA GLU A 87 3.04 -0.18 -13.38
C GLU A 87 3.36 1.23 -12.89
N GLN A 88 2.68 2.24 -13.45
CA GLN A 88 2.85 3.62 -13.03
C GLN A 88 2.51 3.81 -11.54
N ALA A 89 1.42 3.21 -11.05
CA ALA A 89 1.02 3.28 -9.66
C ALA A 89 2.07 2.64 -8.73
N VAL A 90 2.64 1.49 -9.12
CA VAL A 90 3.72 0.82 -8.38
C VAL A 90 4.98 1.70 -8.33
N ARG A 91 5.39 2.31 -9.45
CA ARG A 91 6.55 3.21 -9.50
C ARG A 91 6.34 4.47 -8.65
N MET A 92 5.12 5.01 -8.64
CA MET A 92 4.74 6.17 -7.82
C MET A 92 4.47 5.81 -6.36
N ARG A 93 4.64 4.54 -5.96
CA ARG A 93 4.35 4.01 -4.61
C ARG A 93 2.92 4.31 -4.15
N ALA A 94 1.96 4.25 -5.08
CA ALA A 94 0.57 4.41 -4.75
C ALA A 94 0.06 3.20 -3.95
N SER A 95 -0.78 3.45 -2.95
CA SER A 95 -1.45 2.40 -2.18
C SER A 95 -2.70 1.88 -2.88
N ASP A 96 -3.41 2.75 -3.60
CA ASP A 96 -4.67 2.39 -4.25
C ASP A 96 -4.80 3.11 -5.60
N ILE A 97 -5.42 2.43 -6.58
CA ILE A 97 -5.90 3.00 -7.84
C ILE A 97 -7.41 3.08 -7.75
N HIS A 98 -7.96 4.27 -7.94
CA HIS A 98 -9.40 4.52 -8.01
C HIS A 98 -9.79 4.79 -9.45
N ILE A 99 -10.78 4.05 -9.97
CA ILE A 99 -11.40 4.27 -11.28
C ILE A 99 -12.85 4.60 -11.02
N GLU A 100 -13.22 5.85 -11.23
CA GLU A 100 -14.47 6.43 -10.76
C GLU A 100 -15.30 6.97 -11.92
N PRO A 101 -16.48 6.37 -12.19
CA PRO A 101 -17.38 6.87 -13.21
C PRO A 101 -18.14 8.11 -12.71
N TYR A 102 -18.18 9.13 -13.55
CA TYR A 102 -19.03 10.31 -13.42
C TYR A 102 -20.02 10.39 -14.59
N GLN A 103 -20.76 11.51 -14.68
CA GLN A 103 -21.81 11.66 -15.69
C GLN A 103 -21.24 11.55 -17.12
N ASP A 104 -20.14 12.25 -17.39
CA ASP A 104 -19.58 12.40 -18.73
C ASP A 104 -18.22 11.73 -18.91
N ASP A 105 -17.52 11.45 -17.83
CA ASP A 105 -16.15 10.96 -17.81
C ASP A 105 -15.92 9.83 -16.79
N ILE A 106 -14.72 9.28 -16.84
CA ILE A 106 -14.15 8.37 -15.84
C ILE A 106 -12.87 9.00 -15.32
N ARG A 107 -12.74 9.19 -14.02
CA ARG A 107 -11.51 9.68 -13.40
C ARG A 107 -10.68 8.53 -12.84
N VAL A 108 -9.42 8.52 -13.20
CA VAL A 108 -8.42 7.62 -12.62
C VAL A 108 -7.55 8.40 -11.66
N ARG A 109 -7.61 8.03 -10.39
CA ARG A 109 -6.84 8.68 -9.32
C ARG A 109 -6.00 7.67 -8.60
N PHE A 110 -4.79 8.05 -8.20
CA PHE A 110 -3.93 7.26 -7.35
C PHE A 110 -3.92 7.83 -5.94
N ARG A 111 -3.92 6.94 -4.95
CA ARG A 111 -3.67 7.35 -3.57
C ARG A 111 -2.17 7.24 -3.29
N ILE A 112 -1.52 8.36 -3.09
CA ILE A 112 -0.07 8.47 -2.85
C ILE A 112 0.11 9.18 -1.51
N ASP A 113 0.80 8.55 -0.58
CA ASP A 113 1.03 9.09 0.78
C ASP A 113 -0.24 9.58 1.48
N GLY A 114 -1.36 8.90 1.25
CA GLY A 114 -2.67 9.21 1.82
C GLY A 114 -3.53 10.15 0.97
N ASP A 115 -2.95 10.93 0.08
CA ASP A 115 -3.66 11.91 -0.77
C ASP A 115 -4.09 11.29 -2.10
N LEU A 116 -5.27 11.67 -2.61
CA LEU A 116 -5.73 11.28 -3.94
C LEU A 116 -5.24 12.28 -4.99
N VAL A 117 -4.47 11.77 -5.95
CA VAL A 117 -3.92 12.54 -7.07
C VAL A 117 -4.60 12.08 -8.35
N GLU A 118 -5.15 13.01 -9.12
CA GLU A 118 -5.73 12.71 -10.44
C GLU A 118 -4.61 12.43 -11.44
N ILE A 119 -4.69 11.28 -12.11
CA ILE A 119 -3.69 10.82 -13.08
C ILE A 119 -4.17 11.06 -14.50
N MET A 120 -5.45 10.76 -14.75
CA MET A 120 -6.05 10.92 -16.06
C MET A 120 -7.57 10.90 -15.99
N THR A 121 -8.20 11.44 -17.04
CA THR A 121 -9.63 11.35 -17.32
C THR A 121 -9.86 10.62 -18.63
N LEU A 122 -10.83 9.72 -18.67
CA LEU A 122 -11.17 8.89 -19.82
C LEU A 122 -12.61 9.13 -20.26
N PRO A 123 -12.93 9.00 -21.56
CA PRO A 123 -14.31 9.00 -22.03
C PRO A 123 -15.12 7.87 -21.39
N ARG A 124 -16.39 8.14 -21.12
CA ARG A 124 -17.31 7.19 -20.48
C ARG A 124 -17.47 5.87 -21.23
N SER A 125 -17.31 5.87 -22.56
CA SER A 125 -17.33 4.66 -23.40
C SER A 125 -16.35 3.58 -22.95
N ASN A 126 -15.25 3.96 -22.29
CA ASN A 126 -14.23 3.03 -21.80
C ASN A 126 -14.60 2.33 -20.48
N LEU A 127 -15.72 2.71 -19.81
CA LEU A 127 -16.07 2.15 -18.50
C LEU A 127 -16.32 0.64 -18.57
N SER A 128 -17.21 0.21 -19.47
CA SER A 128 -17.60 -1.20 -19.57
C SER A 128 -16.41 -2.12 -19.88
N PRO A 129 -15.56 -1.81 -20.88
CA PRO A 129 -14.34 -2.60 -21.14
C PRO A 129 -13.37 -2.66 -19.96
N ILE A 130 -13.15 -1.53 -19.25
CA ILE A 130 -12.28 -1.46 -18.08
C ILE A 130 -12.82 -2.34 -16.95
N VAL A 131 -14.11 -2.19 -16.61
CA VAL A 131 -14.76 -2.98 -15.55
C VAL A 131 -14.70 -4.46 -15.86
N THR A 132 -15.03 -4.85 -17.11
CA THR A 132 -14.97 -6.24 -17.57
C THR A 132 -13.56 -6.82 -17.38
N ARG A 133 -12.54 -6.10 -17.86
CA ARG A 133 -11.15 -6.56 -17.73
C ARG A 133 -10.70 -6.70 -16.28
N VAL A 134 -11.03 -5.72 -15.43
CA VAL A 134 -10.70 -5.77 -14.00
C VAL A 134 -11.41 -6.93 -13.30
N LYS A 135 -12.68 -7.20 -13.63
CA LYS A 135 -13.43 -8.36 -13.11
C LYS A 135 -12.80 -9.70 -13.54
N ILE A 136 -12.38 -9.82 -14.80
CA ILE A 136 -11.66 -11.00 -15.29
C ILE A 136 -10.37 -11.20 -14.48
N MET A 137 -9.56 -10.13 -14.29
CA MET A 137 -8.34 -10.19 -13.51
C MET A 137 -8.59 -10.65 -12.06
N GLY A 138 -9.64 -10.11 -11.43
CA GLY A 138 -10.03 -10.44 -10.06
C GLY A 138 -10.83 -11.73 -9.90
N LYS A 139 -11.08 -12.50 -10.99
CA LYS A 139 -11.93 -13.70 -11.01
C LYS A 139 -13.34 -13.46 -10.47
N MET A 140 -13.90 -12.29 -10.79
CA MET A 140 -15.24 -11.85 -10.38
C MET A 140 -16.28 -12.17 -11.46
N ASN A 141 -17.55 -12.14 -11.10
CA ASN A 141 -18.66 -12.35 -12.05
C ASN A 141 -18.87 -11.12 -12.94
N ILE A 142 -18.62 -11.25 -14.25
CA ILE A 142 -18.74 -10.18 -15.24
C ILE A 142 -20.20 -9.78 -15.46
N ALA A 143 -21.12 -10.76 -15.41
CA ALA A 143 -22.55 -10.55 -15.69
C ALA A 143 -23.26 -9.79 -14.55
N GLU A 144 -22.81 -9.92 -13.31
CA GLU A 144 -23.41 -9.22 -12.17
C GLU A 144 -22.85 -7.81 -12.04
N LYS A 145 -23.69 -6.80 -12.23
CA LYS A 145 -23.34 -5.37 -12.19
C LYS A 145 -24.06 -4.60 -11.08
N ARG A 146 -24.94 -5.27 -10.32
CA ARG A 146 -25.85 -4.65 -9.34
C ARG A 146 -25.36 -4.83 -7.90
N LEU A 147 -24.44 -5.77 -7.66
CA LEU A 147 -23.92 -6.10 -6.33
C LEU A 147 -22.42 -5.78 -6.26
N PRO A 148 -21.92 -5.33 -5.09
CA PRO A 148 -20.50 -5.23 -4.85
C PRO A 148 -19.80 -6.57 -4.98
N GLN A 149 -18.59 -6.58 -5.49
CA GLN A 149 -17.77 -7.78 -5.59
C GLN A 149 -16.34 -7.46 -5.19
N ASP A 150 -15.68 -8.43 -4.57
CA ASP A 150 -14.28 -8.37 -4.22
C ASP A 150 -13.51 -9.49 -4.92
N GLY A 151 -12.32 -9.15 -5.41
CA GLY A 151 -11.44 -10.06 -6.09
C GLY A 151 -9.99 -9.86 -5.70
N ARG A 152 -9.15 -10.82 -6.07
CA ARG A 152 -7.72 -10.78 -5.80
C ARG A 152 -6.94 -11.37 -6.97
N VAL A 153 -5.82 -10.73 -7.30
CA VAL A 153 -4.90 -11.23 -8.34
C VAL A 153 -3.46 -10.88 -7.96
N GLU A 154 -2.55 -11.82 -8.20
CA GLU A 154 -1.11 -11.60 -8.08
C GLU A 154 -0.55 -11.28 -9.47
N VAL A 155 0.14 -10.15 -9.59
CA VAL A 155 0.74 -9.67 -10.83
C VAL A 155 2.24 -9.56 -10.66
N LYS A 156 3.00 -10.11 -11.60
CA LYS A 156 4.45 -9.92 -11.67
C LYS A 156 4.74 -8.73 -12.58
N LEU A 157 5.35 -7.70 -12.01
CA LEU A 157 5.76 -6.50 -12.73
C LEU A 157 7.27 -6.33 -12.56
N GLU A 158 8.01 -6.42 -13.66
CA GLU A 158 9.48 -6.39 -13.61
C GLU A 158 9.98 -7.50 -12.65
N ASN A 159 10.68 -7.14 -11.58
CA ASN A 159 11.15 -8.06 -10.53
C ASN A 159 10.32 -8.01 -9.24
N ARG A 160 9.07 -7.49 -9.30
CA ARG A 160 8.21 -7.31 -8.13
C ARG A 160 6.97 -8.19 -8.22
N GLU A 161 6.58 -8.78 -7.11
CA GLU A 161 5.30 -9.47 -6.95
C GLU A 161 4.32 -8.55 -6.24
N ILE A 162 3.32 -8.10 -6.98
CA ILE A 162 2.28 -7.20 -6.49
C ILE A 162 0.99 -7.99 -6.27
N ASP A 163 0.47 -7.96 -5.07
CA ASP A 163 -0.86 -8.49 -4.74
C ASP A 163 -1.89 -7.37 -4.91
N LEU A 164 -2.80 -7.53 -5.87
CA LEU A 164 -3.87 -6.59 -6.13
C LEU A 164 -5.16 -7.10 -5.49
N ARG A 165 -5.69 -6.34 -4.54
CA ARG A 165 -7.05 -6.54 -4.00
C ARG A 165 -7.97 -5.58 -4.71
N ILE A 166 -8.99 -6.12 -5.34
CA ILE A 166 -9.91 -5.39 -6.23
C ILE A 166 -11.28 -5.38 -5.58
N SER A 167 -11.89 -4.20 -5.48
CA SER A 167 -13.27 -4.06 -5.04
C SER A 167 -14.07 -3.30 -6.10
N THR A 168 -15.27 -3.80 -6.43
CA THR A 168 -16.23 -3.14 -7.32
C THR A 168 -17.45 -2.72 -6.53
N LEU A 169 -17.93 -1.51 -6.79
CA LEU A 169 -19.13 -0.96 -6.15
C LEU A 169 -20.04 -0.35 -7.20
N PRO A 170 -21.29 -0.83 -7.34
CA PRO A 170 -22.28 -0.19 -8.20
C PRO A 170 -22.60 1.23 -7.72
N THR A 171 -22.53 2.19 -8.64
CA THR A 171 -22.91 3.59 -8.39
C THR A 171 -23.94 4.05 -9.42
N VAL A 172 -24.50 5.26 -9.25
CA VAL A 172 -25.47 5.85 -10.19
C VAL A 172 -24.92 5.96 -11.61
N HIS A 173 -23.60 6.19 -11.73
CA HIS A 173 -22.95 6.37 -13.03
C HIS A 173 -22.21 5.10 -13.53
N GLY A 174 -22.42 3.95 -12.92
CA GLY A 174 -21.77 2.68 -13.27
C GLY A 174 -20.95 2.13 -12.12
N GLU A 175 -20.17 1.08 -12.37
CA GLU A 175 -19.36 0.46 -11.31
C GLU A 175 -18.07 1.24 -11.07
N LYS A 176 -17.89 1.68 -9.81
CA LYS A 176 -16.62 2.21 -9.31
C LYS A 176 -15.68 1.05 -8.98
N LEU A 177 -14.40 1.20 -9.30
CA LEU A 177 -13.36 0.23 -8.99
C LEU A 177 -12.32 0.84 -8.06
N VAL A 178 -11.85 0.02 -7.13
CA VAL A 178 -10.67 0.33 -6.30
C VAL A 178 -9.74 -0.87 -6.36
N LEU A 179 -8.50 -0.63 -6.78
CA LEU A 179 -7.44 -1.64 -6.80
C LEU A 179 -6.41 -1.24 -5.74
N ARG A 180 -6.32 -2.00 -4.65
CA ARG A 180 -5.28 -1.83 -3.63
C ARG A 180 -4.04 -2.60 -4.02
N LEU A 181 -2.90 -1.91 -4.01
CA LEU A 181 -1.60 -2.48 -4.36
C LEU A 181 -0.84 -2.86 -3.09
N LEU A 182 -0.42 -4.11 -3.01
CA LEU A 182 0.41 -4.63 -1.93
C LEU A 182 1.69 -5.20 -2.55
N ASP A 183 2.79 -4.45 -2.43
CA ASP A 183 4.11 -4.89 -2.91
C ASP A 183 4.70 -5.89 -1.92
N LYS A 184 4.90 -7.14 -2.36
CA LYS A 184 5.44 -8.22 -1.54
C LYS A 184 6.97 -8.28 -1.53
N THR A 185 7.65 -7.53 -2.38
CA THR A 185 9.08 -7.68 -2.63
C THR A 185 9.99 -7.03 -1.59
N ASN A 186 9.54 -5.99 -0.90
CA ASN A 186 10.38 -5.14 -0.05
C ASN A 186 10.13 -5.33 1.47
N PHE A 187 9.77 -6.54 1.92
CA PHE A 187 9.47 -6.81 3.33
C PHE A 187 10.72 -7.13 4.18
N GLN A 188 11.69 -6.23 4.18
CA GLN A 188 12.84 -6.29 5.09
C GLN A 188 12.78 -5.18 6.15
N TYR A 189 11.62 -4.96 6.75
CA TYR A 189 11.57 -4.04 7.87
C TYR A 189 12.26 -4.66 9.08
N SER A 190 13.32 -4.00 9.53
CA SER A 190 13.93 -4.23 10.82
C SER A 190 13.35 -3.24 11.84
N LYS A 191 13.53 -3.50 13.13
CA LYS A 191 13.07 -2.59 14.19
C LYS A 191 13.66 -1.18 14.05
N GLU A 192 14.88 -1.07 13.52
CA GLU A 192 15.55 0.21 13.28
C GLU A 192 14.85 1.03 12.20
N SER A 193 14.24 0.35 11.21
CA SER A 193 13.52 1.02 10.11
C SER A 193 12.11 1.51 10.50
N LEU A 194 11.62 1.15 11.70
CA LEU A 194 10.32 1.62 12.20
C LEU A 194 10.29 3.12 12.55
N GLY A 195 11.44 3.81 12.51
CA GLY A 195 11.54 5.24 12.79
C GLY A 195 11.40 5.59 14.27
N LEU A 196 11.59 4.63 15.17
CA LEU A 196 11.60 4.86 16.60
C LEU A 196 12.84 5.67 17.02
N ASN A 197 12.67 6.66 17.88
CA ASN A 197 13.80 7.34 18.48
C ASN A 197 14.55 6.39 19.44
N LYS A 198 15.79 6.73 19.79
CA LYS A 198 16.66 5.87 20.61
C LYS A 198 16.00 5.43 21.92
N ARG A 199 15.34 6.35 22.65
CA ARG A 199 14.64 6.04 23.90
C ARG A 199 13.49 5.06 23.69
N ASN A 200 12.69 5.26 22.64
CA ASN A 200 11.57 4.39 22.34
C ASN A 200 12.05 3.02 21.85
N LEU A 201 13.16 2.96 21.13
CA LEU A 201 13.78 1.69 20.72
C LEU A 201 14.25 0.87 21.93
N GLU A 202 14.87 1.50 22.92
CA GLU A 202 15.26 0.84 24.16
C GLU A 202 14.04 0.29 24.95
N ILE A 203 12.92 1.03 24.96
CA ILE A 203 11.67 0.56 25.58
C ILE A 203 11.08 -0.60 24.76
N PHE A 204 11.10 -0.49 23.44
CA PHE A 204 10.63 -1.52 22.52
C PHE A 204 11.40 -2.83 22.73
N ASP A 205 12.73 -2.77 22.79
CA ASP A 205 13.58 -3.95 23.05
C ASP A 205 13.26 -4.61 24.40
N LYS A 206 13.02 -3.82 25.44
CA LYS A 206 12.59 -4.35 26.75
C LYS A 206 11.21 -5.00 26.70
N LEU A 207 10.28 -4.48 25.89
CA LEU A 207 8.96 -5.07 25.74
C LEU A 207 9.01 -6.42 25.03
N ILE A 208 9.71 -6.49 23.89
CA ILE A 208 9.77 -7.72 23.09
C ILE A 208 10.62 -8.82 23.74
N SER A 209 11.50 -8.47 24.69
CA SER A 209 12.30 -9.45 25.44
C SER A 209 11.54 -10.12 26.60
N GLN A 210 10.29 -9.72 26.86
CA GLN A 210 9.49 -10.36 27.90
C GLN A 210 9.16 -11.81 27.52
N PRO A 211 9.25 -12.74 28.47
CA PRO A 211 9.01 -14.16 28.18
C PRO A 211 7.54 -14.48 27.95
N TYR A 212 6.63 -13.72 28.51
CA TYR A 212 5.16 -13.87 28.39
C TYR A 212 4.46 -12.54 28.60
N GLY A 213 3.18 -12.50 28.33
CA GLY A 213 2.33 -11.32 28.44
C GLY A 213 1.82 -10.86 27.08
N MET A 214 1.13 -9.75 27.05
CA MET A 214 0.53 -9.21 25.82
C MET A 214 1.12 -7.88 25.43
N ILE A 215 1.55 -7.77 24.18
CA ILE A 215 1.97 -6.52 23.55
C ILE A 215 0.96 -6.15 22.48
N LEU A 216 0.40 -4.96 22.56
CA LEU A 216 -0.58 -4.45 21.61
C LEU A 216 -0.02 -3.32 20.76
N VAL A 217 -0.29 -3.38 19.45
CA VAL A 217 -0.01 -2.28 18.54
C VAL A 217 -1.32 -1.64 18.11
N THR A 218 -1.44 -0.33 18.29
CA THR A 218 -2.68 0.39 18.03
C THR A 218 -2.48 1.60 17.12
N GLY A 219 -3.54 2.03 16.49
CA GLY A 219 -3.57 3.15 15.55
C GLY A 219 -4.62 2.94 14.46
N PRO A 220 -4.89 3.95 13.62
CA PRO A 220 -5.84 3.83 12.51
C PRO A 220 -5.37 2.84 11.45
N THR A 221 -6.25 2.57 10.50
CA THR A 221 -5.87 1.82 9.28
C THR A 221 -4.75 2.56 8.55
N GLY A 222 -3.76 1.81 8.06
CA GLY A 222 -2.59 2.39 7.38
C GLY A 222 -1.54 3.00 8.30
N SER A 223 -1.61 2.83 9.64
CA SER A 223 -0.57 3.31 10.57
C SER A 223 0.65 2.40 10.70
N GLY A 224 0.72 1.31 9.93
CA GLY A 224 1.87 0.40 9.94
C GLY A 224 1.86 -0.67 11.03
N LYS A 225 0.71 -0.96 11.66
CA LYS A 225 0.59 -1.96 12.75
C LYS A 225 1.12 -3.34 12.37
N SER A 226 0.67 -3.88 11.23
CA SER A 226 1.13 -5.18 10.73
C SER A 226 2.63 -5.19 10.46
N THR A 227 3.17 -4.11 9.90
CA THR A 227 4.60 -3.94 9.66
C THR A 227 5.40 -4.03 10.96
N THR A 228 4.93 -3.35 12.01
CA THR A 228 5.56 -3.38 13.34
C THR A 228 5.49 -4.78 13.95
N LEU A 229 4.32 -5.45 13.89
CA LEU A 229 4.19 -6.83 14.38
C LEU A 229 5.12 -7.78 13.62
N TYR A 230 5.23 -7.65 12.31
CA TYR A 230 6.11 -8.50 11.52
C TYR A 230 7.60 -8.23 11.81
N ALA A 231 7.97 -6.96 12.09
CA ALA A 231 9.32 -6.64 12.55
C ALA A 231 9.62 -7.28 13.92
N ILE A 232 8.65 -7.28 14.85
CA ILE A 232 8.77 -8.00 16.13
C ILE A 232 8.92 -9.50 15.90
N LEU A 233 8.04 -10.10 15.08
CA LEU A 233 8.10 -11.53 14.78
C LEU A 233 9.44 -11.94 14.18
N LYS A 234 9.99 -11.12 13.28
CA LYS A 234 11.30 -11.38 12.66
C LYS A 234 12.43 -11.35 13.68
N GLU A 235 12.40 -10.42 14.62
CA GLU A 235 13.39 -10.31 15.71
C GLU A 235 13.33 -11.50 16.65
N LEU A 236 12.10 -11.98 16.95
CA LEU A 236 11.88 -13.10 17.88
C LEU A 236 11.99 -14.49 17.24
N ASN A 237 12.10 -14.56 15.91
CA ASN A 237 12.13 -15.82 15.17
C ASN A 237 13.49 -16.49 15.23
N THR A 238 13.69 -17.26 16.27
CA THR A 238 14.88 -18.09 16.52
C THR A 238 14.53 -19.58 16.44
N MET A 239 15.50 -20.44 16.25
CA MET A 239 15.29 -21.88 16.04
C MET A 239 14.68 -22.61 17.25
N ASP A 240 14.75 -22.02 18.44
CA ASP A 240 14.25 -22.54 19.70
C ASP A 240 12.83 -22.04 20.04
N LYS A 241 12.21 -21.24 19.16
CA LYS A 241 10.87 -20.66 19.40
C LYS A 241 9.83 -21.18 18.42
N ASN A 242 8.71 -21.65 18.95
CA ASN A 242 7.54 -21.98 18.15
C ASN A 242 6.62 -20.77 18.04
N ILE A 243 6.61 -20.14 16.86
CA ILE A 243 5.82 -18.94 16.57
C ILE A 243 4.66 -19.30 15.67
N ILE A 244 3.44 -18.99 16.11
CA ILE A 244 2.23 -19.26 15.33
C ILE A 244 1.38 -18.00 15.25
N THR A 245 0.87 -17.69 14.05
CA THR A 245 0.01 -16.54 13.83
C THR A 245 -1.38 -16.94 13.35
N VAL A 246 -2.38 -16.09 13.59
CA VAL A 246 -3.71 -16.14 12.97
C VAL A 246 -4.07 -14.77 12.42
N GLU A 247 -4.37 -14.68 11.12
CA GLU A 247 -4.44 -13.43 10.36
C GLU A 247 -5.60 -13.40 9.37
N ASP A 248 -6.10 -12.21 9.04
CA ASP A 248 -7.20 -12.01 8.07
C ASP A 248 -6.95 -10.80 7.13
N PRO A 249 -6.26 -11.03 6.02
CA PRO A 249 -5.48 -12.22 5.64
C PRO A 249 -4.02 -12.14 6.10
N VAL A 250 -3.24 -13.21 5.81
CA VAL A 250 -1.77 -13.17 5.87
C VAL A 250 -1.27 -12.21 4.80
N GLU A 251 -0.58 -11.13 5.23
CA GLU A 251 -0.08 -10.11 4.29
C GLU A 251 1.19 -10.59 3.58
N TYR A 252 2.09 -11.24 4.31
CA TYR A 252 3.38 -11.75 3.80
C TYR A 252 3.73 -13.06 4.46
N LYS A 253 4.35 -13.95 3.70
CA LYS A 253 4.86 -15.22 4.23
C LYS A 253 6.20 -14.98 4.92
N LEU A 254 6.28 -15.33 6.19
CA LEU A 254 7.49 -15.29 7.00
C LEU A 254 8.09 -16.69 7.10
N MET A 255 9.37 -16.82 6.74
CA MET A 255 10.07 -18.10 6.89
C MET A 255 10.25 -18.42 8.38
N GLY A 256 10.06 -19.68 8.75
CA GLY A 256 10.20 -20.14 10.15
C GLY A 256 9.00 -19.86 11.05
N ILE A 257 7.90 -19.29 10.52
CA ILE A 257 6.69 -18.95 11.27
C ILE A 257 5.50 -19.70 10.68
N ASN A 258 4.69 -20.33 11.52
CA ASN A 258 3.46 -20.99 11.10
C ASN A 258 2.31 -19.97 11.06
N GLN A 259 1.93 -19.55 9.87
CA GLN A 259 0.91 -18.53 9.66
C GLN A 259 -0.43 -19.17 9.26
N VAL A 260 -1.46 -18.94 10.05
CA VAL A 260 -2.82 -19.42 9.82
C VAL A 260 -3.65 -18.28 9.26
N GLN A 261 -4.28 -18.50 8.10
CA GLN A 261 -5.21 -17.54 7.53
C GLN A 261 -6.65 -17.88 7.91
N VAL A 262 -7.37 -16.89 8.43
CA VAL A 262 -8.81 -16.98 8.71
C VAL A 262 -9.58 -17.39 7.45
N ASN A 263 -10.52 -18.30 7.61
CA ASN A 263 -11.45 -18.74 6.56
C ASN A 263 -12.85 -18.94 7.16
N THR A 264 -13.61 -17.87 7.21
CA THR A 264 -14.97 -17.89 7.81
C THR A 264 -15.93 -18.82 7.09
N LYS A 265 -15.74 -19.04 5.79
CA LYS A 265 -16.55 -20.01 5.00
C LYS A 265 -16.33 -21.45 5.47
N ALA A 266 -15.13 -21.77 5.94
CA ALA A 266 -14.79 -23.07 6.50
C ALA A 266 -14.97 -23.14 8.04
N GLY A 267 -15.45 -22.06 8.68
CA GLY A 267 -15.60 -21.98 10.14
C GLY A 267 -14.32 -21.64 10.91
N LEU A 268 -13.20 -21.34 10.20
CA LEU A 268 -11.95 -20.93 10.82
C LEU A 268 -11.98 -19.42 11.10
N THR A 269 -12.29 -19.04 12.33
CA THR A 269 -12.32 -17.67 12.83
C THR A 269 -11.06 -17.37 13.66
N PHE A 270 -10.85 -16.11 14.07
CA PHE A 270 -9.79 -15.75 15.03
C PHE A 270 -9.88 -16.56 16.32
N ALA A 271 -11.08 -16.63 16.94
CA ALA A 271 -11.30 -17.36 18.18
C ALA A 271 -11.07 -18.87 18.04
N SER A 272 -11.62 -19.51 16.98
CA SER A 272 -11.43 -20.95 16.75
C SER A 272 -9.98 -21.30 16.41
N GLY A 273 -9.31 -20.47 15.60
CA GLY A 273 -7.90 -20.59 15.28
C GLY A 273 -7.02 -20.49 16.52
N LEU A 274 -7.23 -19.46 17.35
CA LEU A 274 -6.48 -19.24 18.58
C LEU A 274 -6.63 -20.40 19.58
N ARG A 275 -7.86 -20.95 19.77
CA ARG A 275 -8.03 -22.15 20.59
C ARG A 275 -7.24 -23.35 20.08
N SER A 276 -7.10 -23.49 18.77
CA SER A 276 -6.33 -24.57 18.17
C SER A 276 -4.82 -24.32 18.32
N ILE A 277 -4.37 -23.09 18.14
CA ILE A 277 -2.97 -22.68 18.34
C ILE A 277 -2.49 -23.01 19.76
N LEU A 278 -3.29 -22.76 20.79
CA LEU A 278 -2.96 -23.08 22.19
C LEU A 278 -2.72 -24.59 22.47
N ARG A 279 -3.06 -25.48 21.53
CA ARG A 279 -2.76 -26.91 21.60
C ARG A 279 -1.58 -27.35 20.72
N GLN A 280 -0.87 -26.36 20.15
CA GLN A 280 0.28 -26.58 19.27
C GLN A 280 1.61 -26.20 19.93
N ASP A 281 1.63 -26.15 21.26
CA ASP A 281 2.82 -25.81 22.07
C ASP A 281 3.52 -24.51 21.58
N PRO A 282 2.79 -23.37 21.46
CA PRO A 282 3.37 -22.12 20.98
C PRO A 282 4.13 -21.40 22.10
N ASP A 283 5.29 -20.82 21.81
CA ASP A 283 5.96 -19.84 22.67
C ASP A 283 5.39 -18.44 22.42
N ILE A 284 5.18 -18.11 21.13
CA ILE A 284 4.75 -16.79 20.69
C ILE A 284 3.53 -16.92 19.79
N ILE A 285 2.50 -16.18 20.12
CA ILE A 285 1.25 -16.16 19.38
C ILE A 285 1.02 -14.76 18.82
N MET A 286 0.79 -14.62 17.52
CA MET A 286 0.33 -13.34 16.95
C MET A 286 -1.10 -13.48 16.44
N ILE A 287 -1.96 -12.55 16.86
CA ILE A 287 -3.34 -12.43 16.41
C ILE A 287 -3.39 -11.14 15.59
N GLY A 288 -3.73 -11.23 14.31
CA GLY A 288 -3.74 -10.08 13.39
C GLY A 288 -4.47 -8.88 13.98
N GLU A 289 -5.65 -9.13 14.54
CA GLU A 289 -6.40 -8.13 15.29
C GLU A 289 -7.42 -8.76 16.26
N ILE A 290 -7.79 -8.02 17.30
CA ILE A 290 -8.86 -8.38 18.22
C ILE A 290 -10.09 -7.52 17.91
N ARG A 291 -11.16 -8.17 17.42
CA ARG A 291 -12.43 -7.50 17.05
C ARG A 291 -13.56 -7.76 18.05
N ASP A 292 -13.51 -8.86 18.77
CA ASP A 292 -14.59 -9.37 19.61
C ASP A 292 -14.13 -9.82 20.99
N ALA A 293 -15.08 -9.87 21.93
CA ALA A 293 -14.85 -10.25 23.32
C ALA A 293 -14.31 -11.68 23.48
N GLU A 294 -14.72 -12.60 22.61
CA GLU A 294 -14.31 -14.01 22.68
C GLU A 294 -12.81 -14.14 22.37
N THR A 295 -12.36 -13.54 21.27
CA THR A 295 -10.95 -13.51 20.89
C THR A 295 -10.11 -12.80 21.96
N ALA A 296 -10.60 -11.67 22.50
CA ALA A 296 -9.93 -10.93 23.56
C ALA A 296 -9.74 -11.78 24.82
N ALA A 297 -10.78 -12.47 25.27
CA ALA A 297 -10.72 -13.30 26.49
C ALA A 297 -9.72 -14.46 26.34
N ILE A 298 -9.69 -15.13 25.17
CA ILE A 298 -8.74 -16.21 24.93
C ILE A 298 -7.30 -15.68 24.88
N ALA A 299 -7.06 -14.56 24.19
CA ALA A 299 -5.76 -13.96 24.04
C ALA A 299 -5.15 -13.50 25.39
N ILE A 300 -5.97 -12.85 26.22
CA ILE A 300 -5.57 -12.42 27.56
C ILE A 300 -5.24 -13.61 28.46
N ARG A 301 -6.05 -14.66 28.44
CA ARG A 301 -5.75 -15.88 29.21
C ARG A 301 -4.45 -16.54 28.75
N ALA A 302 -4.21 -16.60 27.43
CA ALA A 302 -2.95 -17.12 26.90
C ALA A 302 -1.75 -16.32 27.41
N ALA A 303 -1.86 -14.99 27.42
CA ALA A 303 -0.82 -14.11 27.94
C ALA A 303 -0.53 -14.32 29.44
N ILE A 304 -1.58 -14.50 30.26
CA ILE A 304 -1.47 -14.78 31.70
C ILE A 304 -0.86 -16.17 31.97
N THR A 305 -1.15 -17.14 31.10
CA THR A 305 -0.71 -18.54 31.28
C THR A 305 0.68 -18.84 30.70
N GLY A 306 1.45 -17.84 30.31
CA GLY A 306 2.88 -18.02 29.98
C GLY A 306 3.27 -17.82 28.52
N HIS A 307 2.34 -17.41 27.65
CA HIS A 307 2.64 -17.18 26.25
C HIS A 307 2.91 -15.68 25.97
N LEU A 308 3.83 -15.39 25.07
CA LEU A 308 3.96 -14.03 24.54
C LEU A 308 2.92 -13.82 23.42
N VAL A 309 1.97 -12.93 23.67
CA VAL A 309 0.85 -12.67 22.75
C VAL A 309 1.02 -11.29 22.10
N LEU A 310 1.06 -11.24 20.79
CA LEU A 310 1.14 -10.02 19.98
C LEU A 310 -0.19 -9.80 19.27
N SER A 311 -0.73 -8.58 19.30
CA SER A 311 -1.96 -8.29 18.55
C SER A 311 -2.12 -6.82 18.22
N THR A 312 -3.18 -6.50 17.45
CA THR A 312 -3.59 -5.12 17.18
C THR A 312 -4.98 -4.82 17.70
N LEU A 313 -5.19 -3.55 18.03
CA LEU A 313 -6.49 -2.95 18.28
C LEU A 313 -6.66 -1.65 17.48
N HIS A 314 -7.89 -1.34 17.09
CA HIS A 314 -8.21 -0.10 16.39
C HIS A 314 -8.63 0.98 17.40
N THR A 315 -7.66 1.50 18.16
CA THR A 315 -7.83 2.63 19.06
C THR A 315 -6.89 3.77 18.67
N ASN A 316 -7.21 4.99 19.10
CA ASN A 316 -6.47 6.18 18.69
C ASN A 316 -5.20 6.42 19.50
N ASP A 317 -5.13 5.91 20.70
CA ASP A 317 -4.00 6.05 21.63
C ASP A 317 -3.88 4.81 22.53
N SER A 318 -2.80 4.75 23.32
CA SER A 318 -2.50 3.61 24.19
C SER A 318 -3.44 3.53 25.41
N ALA A 319 -3.91 4.65 25.93
CA ALA A 319 -4.80 4.66 27.09
C ALA A 319 -6.20 4.13 26.73
N SER A 320 -6.75 4.59 25.58
CA SER A 320 -8.04 4.10 25.09
C SER A 320 -8.03 2.61 24.72
N THR A 321 -6.86 2.02 24.50
CA THR A 321 -6.71 0.58 24.27
C THR A 321 -7.13 -0.23 25.50
N ILE A 322 -6.73 0.22 26.68
CA ILE A 322 -7.10 -0.42 27.96
C ILE A 322 -8.61 -0.32 28.17
N ALA A 323 -9.18 0.89 28.03
CA ALA A 323 -10.62 1.10 28.14
C ALA A 323 -11.39 0.19 27.14
N ARG A 324 -10.91 0.08 25.92
CA ARG A 324 -11.53 -0.75 24.87
C ARG A 324 -11.61 -2.24 25.26
N LEU A 325 -10.56 -2.79 25.88
CA LEU A 325 -10.59 -4.18 26.37
C LEU A 325 -11.60 -4.35 27.50
N VAL A 326 -11.71 -3.40 28.40
CA VAL A 326 -12.72 -3.42 29.47
C VAL A 326 -14.13 -3.31 28.88
N ASP A 327 -14.35 -2.43 27.89
CA ASP A 327 -15.63 -2.29 27.19
C ASP A 327 -16.03 -3.59 26.43
N MET A 328 -15.04 -4.38 26.00
CA MET A 328 -15.27 -5.71 25.41
C MET A 328 -15.63 -6.78 26.47
N GLY A 329 -15.75 -6.42 27.74
CA GLY A 329 -16.15 -7.31 28.82
C GLY A 329 -14.99 -8.05 29.49
N ILE A 330 -13.74 -7.59 29.30
CA ILE A 330 -12.59 -8.16 30.01
C ILE A 330 -12.44 -7.49 31.36
N GLU A 331 -12.32 -8.30 32.40
CA GLU A 331 -12.16 -7.81 33.77
C GLU A 331 -10.88 -6.98 33.93
N PRO A 332 -10.93 -5.80 34.57
CA PRO A 332 -9.77 -4.90 34.67
C PRO A 332 -8.52 -5.56 35.30
N TYR A 333 -8.67 -6.46 36.26
CA TYR A 333 -7.54 -7.17 36.85
C TYR A 333 -6.84 -8.11 35.86
N MET A 334 -7.58 -8.71 34.92
CA MET A 334 -7.01 -9.55 33.88
C MET A 334 -6.24 -8.69 32.86
N VAL A 335 -6.79 -7.54 32.47
CA VAL A 335 -6.11 -6.59 31.58
C VAL A 335 -4.80 -6.14 32.21
N SER A 336 -4.84 -5.73 33.48
CA SER A 336 -3.65 -5.29 34.23
C SER A 336 -2.57 -6.37 34.37
N SER A 337 -2.99 -7.65 34.49
CA SER A 337 -2.05 -8.77 34.64
C SER A 337 -1.46 -9.24 33.30
N ALA A 338 -2.17 -9.04 32.20
CA ALA A 338 -1.77 -9.52 30.89
C ALA A 338 -0.93 -8.52 30.10
N ILE A 339 -1.29 -7.21 30.13
CA ILE A 339 -0.71 -6.20 29.24
C ILE A 339 0.66 -5.78 29.73
N MET A 340 1.68 -6.07 28.93
CA MET A 340 3.07 -5.61 29.17
C MET A 340 3.33 -4.25 28.54
N GLY A 341 2.70 -3.96 27.41
CA GLY A 341 2.83 -2.68 26.75
C GLY A 341 1.86 -2.45 25.61
N VAL A 342 1.64 -1.18 25.31
CA VAL A 342 0.82 -0.73 24.18
C VAL A 342 1.64 0.26 23.35
N ILE A 343 1.82 -0.04 22.08
CA ILE A 343 2.52 0.80 21.10
C ILE A 343 1.47 1.51 20.26
N SER A 344 1.29 2.80 20.48
CA SER A 344 0.41 3.62 19.62
C SER A 344 1.23 4.30 18.53
N GLN A 345 0.82 4.13 17.27
CA GLN A 345 1.63 4.63 16.15
C GLN A 345 0.81 5.34 15.07
N ARG A 346 1.49 6.26 14.41
CA ARG A 346 1.05 6.99 13.22
C ARG A 346 2.20 7.07 12.24
N LEU A 347 1.93 6.86 10.96
CA LEU A 347 2.90 7.16 9.92
C LEU A 347 2.89 8.65 9.63
N VAL A 348 4.08 9.21 9.47
CA VAL A 348 4.30 10.58 9.03
C VAL A 348 5.14 10.57 7.77
N LYS A 349 4.93 11.54 6.88
CA LYS A 349 5.75 11.70 5.68
C LYS A 349 7.17 12.09 6.08
N LEU A 350 8.17 11.45 5.50
CA LEU A 350 9.58 11.83 5.66
C LEU A 350 9.94 12.87 4.61
N LEU A 351 10.67 13.90 5.02
CA LEU A 351 11.20 14.88 4.08
C LEU A 351 12.27 14.25 3.19
N CYS A 352 12.23 14.57 1.90
CA CYS A 352 13.25 14.14 0.97
C CYS A 352 14.64 14.62 1.42
N PRO A 353 15.62 13.73 1.56
CA PRO A 353 16.96 14.12 2.03
C PRO A 353 17.68 15.06 1.07
N GLU A 354 17.37 15.00 -0.23
CA GLU A 354 18.05 15.78 -1.27
C GLU A 354 17.53 17.21 -1.39
N CYS A 355 16.21 17.43 -1.20
CA CYS A 355 15.61 18.74 -1.47
C CYS A 355 15.01 19.44 -0.25
N LYS A 356 15.08 18.84 0.94
CA LYS A 356 14.65 19.54 2.17
C LYS A 356 15.52 20.76 2.41
N VAL A 357 14.89 21.88 2.75
CA VAL A 357 15.59 23.15 3.04
C VAL A 357 15.42 23.50 4.51
N ALA A 358 16.56 23.80 5.14
CA ALA A 358 16.56 24.27 6.52
C ALA A 358 16.04 25.73 6.59
N TYR A 359 15.27 26.03 7.62
CA TYR A 359 14.82 27.39 7.93
C TYR A 359 14.79 27.61 9.45
N GLU A 360 14.88 28.86 9.90
CA GLU A 360 14.76 29.17 11.32
C GLU A 360 13.29 29.10 11.77
N ALA A 361 13.05 28.39 12.86
CA ALA A 361 11.70 28.20 13.38
C ALA A 361 11.04 29.54 13.76
N SER A 362 9.82 29.74 13.30
CA SER A 362 8.99 30.90 13.66
C SER A 362 8.57 30.87 15.15
N TYR A 363 8.12 32.02 15.66
CA TYR A 363 7.62 32.11 17.03
C TYR A 363 6.48 31.09 17.33
N SER A 364 5.55 30.94 16.41
CA SER A 364 4.45 29.99 16.53
C SER A 364 4.91 28.53 16.58
N GLU A 365 5.91 28.17 15.79
CA GLU A 365 6.50 26.82 15.78
C GLU A 365 7.28 26.54 17.08
N LYS A 366 8.08 27.52 17.55
CA LYS A 366 8.77 27.40 18.84
C LYS A 366 7.78 27.18 19.97
N LYS A 367 6.66 27.91 19.98
CA LYS A 367 5.60 27.76 20.99
C LYS A 367 4.95 26.39 20.96
N LEU A 368 4.66 25.86 19.74
CA LEU A 368 4.14 24.49 19.57
C LEU A 368 5.12 23.42 20.07
N LEU A 369 6.40 23.62 19.81
CA LEU A 369 7.46 22.72 20.25
C LEU A 369 7.85 22.90 21.72
N LYS A 370 7.24 23.86 22.44
CA LYS A 370 7.56 24.23 23.85
C LYS A 370 9.02 24.59 24.05
N ILE A 371 9.58 25.33 23.11
CA ILE A 371 10.98 25.79 23.09
C ILE A 371 11.00 27.27 23.47
N GLU A 372 12.04 27.70 24.16
CA GLU A 372 12.21 29.10 24.54
C GLU A 372 12.36 30.00 23.31
N GLU A 373 11.77 31.17 23.32
CA GLU A 373 11.76 32.14 22.20
C GLU A 373 13.17 32.51 21.74
N LYS A 374 14.10 32.59 22.67
CA LYS A 374 15.50 32.98 22.44
C LYS A 374 16.35 31.85 21.82
N GLU A 375 15.90 30.64 21.85
CA GLU A 375 16.62 29.47 21.32
C GLU A 375 16.50 29.43 19.78
N ARG A 376 17.64 29.37 19.09
CA ARG A 376 17.66 29.23 17.63
C ARG A 376 17.58 27.77 17.27
N ILE A 377 16.50 27.39 16.60
CA ILE A 377 16.28 26.03 16.09
C ILE A 377 16.02 26.08 14.59
N SER A 378 16.75 25.23 13.88
CA SER A 378 16.53 24.98 12.46
C SER A 378 15.51 23.85 12.29
N LEU A 379 14.44 24.13 11.60
CA LEU A 379 13.48 23.17 11.08
C LEU A 379 13.71 22.96 9.58
N TYR A 380 13.08 21.92 9.01
CA TYR A 380 13.19 21.62 7.59
C TYR A 380 11.81 21.63 6.94
N ARG A 381 11.75 22.12 5.70
CA ARG A 381 10.51 22.11 4.89
C ARG A 381 10.71 21.37 3.58
N PRO A 382 9.64 20.77 3.02
CA PRO A 382 9.68 20.19 1.69
C PRO A 382 9.79 21.26 0.61
N VAL A 383 10.50 20.95 -0.48
CA VAL A 383 10.59 21.80 -1.66
C VAL A 383 10.09 21.07 -2.89
N GLY A 384 10.54 19.85 -3.07
CA GLY A 384 10.29 19.02 -4.25
C GLY A 384 11.49 18.99 -5.18
N CYS A 385 11.82 17.81 -5.70
CA CYS A 385 12.85 17.59 -6.70
C CYS A 385 12.46 16.39 -7.58
N ASN A 386 13.30 16.05 -8.55
CA ASN A 386 13.06 14.96 -9.47
C ASN A 386 13.12 13.57 -8.80
N SER A 387 13.76 13.46 -7.64
CA SER A 387 13.93 12.19 -6.89
C SER A 387 12.82 11.92 -5.86
N CYS A 388 11.84 12.82 -5.71
CA CYS A 388 10.83 12.72 -4.68
C CYS A 388 9.44 13.14 -5.17
N ASN A 389 8.41 12.90 -4.33
CA ASN A 389 7.05 13.35 -4.59
C ASN A 389 6.76 14.60 -3.74
N ASN A 390 6.85 15.82 -4.38
CA ASN A 390 6.59 17.12 -3.74
C ASN A 390 7.35 17.35 -2.42
N GLY A 391 8.59 16.88 -2.33
CA GLY A 391 9.44 17.08 -1.16
C GLY A 391 9.40 15.98 -0.09
N TYR A 392 8.69 14.87 -0.36
CA TYR A 392 8.53 13.73 0.54
C TYR A 392 8.95 12.42 -0.10
#